data_5d2310b81cd876ac3d01677a7795cc20
#
_entry.id   5d2310b81cd876ac3d01677a7795cc20
#
_cell.length_a   1.000
_cell.length_b   1.000
_cell.length_c   1.000
_cell.angle_alpha   90.00
_cell.angle_beta   90.00
_cell.angle_gamma   90.00
#
_symmetry.space_group_name_H-M   'P 1'
#
loop_
_entity.id
_entity.type
_entity.pdbx_description
1 polymer ?
#
loop_
_entity_poly.entity_id
_entity_poly.type
_entity_poly.pdbx_seq_one_letter_code
_entity_poly.pdbx_strand_id
1 'polypeptide(L)'
;MMAEMIVSILLAIRAVESSGGMDPRADGNDLQITRVCIEDVNRILAKRNSTVRYSTADAKDLRKSHEIAVIYLTYWVEFIRRNDRSARAKDVREVASRIWHRGPRNWKDSMGAIYWAKVRRHLDD
;
A
#
# COMPACT_ATOMS: atom_id res chain seq x y z
N MET A 1 -5.62 -8.80 -12.32
CA MET A 1 -6.26 -9.46 -11.16
C MET A 1 -5.78 -8.88 -9.85
N MET A 2 -4.55 -9.18 -9.44
CA MET A 2 -4.01 -8.66 -8.17
C MET A 2 -3.94 -7.14 -8.14
N ALA A 3 -3.39 -6.52 -9.19
CA ALA A 3 -3.25 -5.07 -9.25
C ALA A 3 -4.61 -4.37 -9.16
N GLU A 4 -5.65 -4.93 -9.78
CA GLU A 4 -6.99 -4.37 -9.72
C GLU A 4 -7.57 -4.40 -8.31
N MET A 5 -7.34 -5.48 -7.58
CA MET A 5 -7.77 -5.59 -6.19
C MET A 5 -7.05 -4.58 -5.30
N ILE A 6 -5.77 -4.36 -5.56
CA ILE A 6 -4.98 -3.36 -4.84
C ILE A 6 -5.48 -1.96 -5.16
N VAL A 7 -5.69 -1.65 -6.44
CA VAL A 7 -6.25 -0.35 -6.83
C VAL A 7 -7.58 -0.09 -6.13
N SER A 8 -8.41 -1.14 -6.00
CA SER A 8 -9.74 -1.00 -5.38
C SER A 8 -9.70 -0.55 -3.93
N ILE A 9 -8.60 -0.79 -3.21
CA ILE A 9 -8.49 -0.39 -1.81
C ILE A 9 -7.81 0.96 -1.61
N LEU A 10 -7.23 1.55 -2.65
CA LEU A 10 -6.46 2.79 -2.47
C LEU A 10 -7.30 3.96 -1.99
N LEU A 11 -8.56 4.07 -2.44
CA LEU A 11 -9.46 5.09 -1.93
C LEU A 11 -9.76 4.89 -0.44
N ALA A 12 -9.93 3.64 -0.02
CA ALA A 12 -10.18 3.31 1.38
C ALA A 12 -8.95 3.61 2.24
N ILE A 13 -7.76 3.28 1.75
CA ILE A 13 -6.50 3.61 2.42
C ILE A 13 -6.36 5.12 2.55
N ARG A 14 -6.62 5.85 1.48
CA ARG A 14 -6.58 7.32 1.49
C ARG A 14 -7.54 7.90 2.51
N ALA A 15 -8.74 7.33 2.62
CA ALA A 15 -9.71 7.75 3.61
C ALA A 15 -9.19 7.58 5.04
N VAL A 16 -8.51 6.47 5.32
CA VAL A 16 -7.94 6.19 6.65
C VAL A 16 -6.72 7.08 6.92
N GLU A 17 -5.81 7.22 5.93
CA GLU A 17 -4.54 7.93 6.14
C GLU A 17 -4.66 9.44 6.16
N SER A 18 -5.59 10.01 5.38
CA SER A 18 -5.64 11.46 5.19
C SER A 18 -7.06 12.02 5.10
N SER A 19 -8.07 11.26 5.52
CA SER A 19 -9.48 11.65 5.38
C SER A 19 -9.81 12.04 3.93
N GLY A 20 -9.32 11.25 2.98
CA GLY A 20 -9.52 11.48 1.55
C GLY A 20 -8.77 12.70 1.02
N GLY A 21 -7.65 13.06 1.65
CA GLY A 21 -6.86 14.23 1.30
C GLY A 21 -7.29 15.50 2.00
N MET A 22 -8.30 15.43 2.88
CA MET A 22 -8.82 16.60 3.60
C MET A 22 -8.02 16.97 4.82
N ASP A 23 -7.23 16.02 5.38
CA ASP A 23 -6.45 16.27 6.59
C ASP A 23 -5.22 17.12 6.23
N PRO A 24 -5.09 18.36 6.76
CA PRO A 24 -3.96 19.23 6.44
C PRO A 24 -2.61 18.65 6.91
N ARG A 25 -2.61 17.75 7.89
CA ARG A 25 -1.38 17.09 8.36
C ARG A 25 -0.78 16.16 7.32
N ALA A 26 -1.58 15.70 6.37
CA ALA A 26 -1.09 14.86 5.27
C ALA A 26 -0.21 15.66 4.30
N ASP A 27 -0.39 16.97 4.21
CA ASP A 27 0.41 17.88 3.39
C ASP A 27 0.53 17.39 1.94
N GLY A 28 -0.59 16.96 1.36
CA GLY A 28 -0.64 16.46 -0.03
C GLY A 28 -0.18 15.02 -0.21
N ASN A 29 0.41 14.40 0.80
CA ASN A 29 0.78 12.98 0.77
C ASN A 29 -0.39 12.14 1.29
N ASP A 30 -1.39 11.99 0.44
CA ASP A 30 -2.69 11.44 0.84
C ASP A 30 -2.64 9.98 1.29
N LEU A 31 -1.72 9.20 0.76
CA LEU A 31 -1.54 7.79 1.13
C LEU A 31 -0.51 7.61 2.24
N GLN A 32 0.11 8.70 2.69
CA GLN A 32 1.16 8.69 3.71
C GLN A 32 2.35 7.80 3.31
N ILE A 33 2.80 7.96 2.06
CA ILE A 33 3.94 7.23 1.52
C ILE A 33 5.21 7.71 2.21
N THR A 34 5.99 6.75 2.72
CA THR A 34 7.26 7.04 3.40
C THR A 34 8.42 7.01 2.41
N ARG A 35 9.52 7.64 2.80
CA ARG A 35 10.78 7.58 2.04
C ARG A 35 11.26 6.13 1.88
N VAL A 36 11.11 5.32 2.92
CA VAL A 36 11.50 3.91 2.87
C VAL A 36 10.69 3.14 1.82
N CYS A 37 9.39 3.43 1.72
CA CYS A 37 8.53 2.83 0.69
C CYS A 37 9.04 3.20 -0.71
N ILE A 38 9.39 4.46 -0.93
CA ILE A 38 9.89 4.93 -2.24
C ILE A 38 11.21 4.25 -2.59
N GLU A 39 12.13 4.16 -1.63
CA GLU A 39 13.41 3.48 -1.83
C GLU A 39 13.20 2.02 -2.19
N ASP A 40 12.25 1.36 -1.54
CA ASP A 40 11.93 -0.03 -1.82
C ASP A 40 11.33 -0.20 -3.21
N VAL A 41 10.42 0.67 -3.61
CA VAL A 41 9.84 0.67 -4.96
C VAL A 41 10.94 0.83 -6.01
N ASN A 42 11.87 1.74 -5.79
CA ASN A 42 12.98 1.93 -6.73
C ASN A 42 13.87 0.69 -6.83
N ARG A 43 14.06 -0.04 -5.73
CA ARG A 43 14.78 -1.33 -5.77
C ARG A 43 14.01 -2.37 -6.58
N ILE A 44 12.70 -2.44 -6.40
CA ILE A 44 11.84 -3.36 -7.14
C ILE A 44 11.93 -3.07 -8.64
N LEU A 45 11.85 -1.79 -9.01
CA LEU A 45 11.96 -1.37 -10.40
C LEU A 45 13.31 -1.72 -11.00
N ALA A 46 14.39 -1.52 -10.24
CA ALA A 46 15.74 -1.90 -10.69
C ALA A 46 15.86 -3.40 -10.96
N LYS A 47 15.28 -4.23 -10.09
CA LYS A 47 15.26 -5.68 -10.30
C LYS A 47 14.51 -6.09 -11.56
N ARG A 48 13.54 -5.30 -11.97
CA ARG A 48 12.75 -5.53 -13.20
C ARG A 48 13.38 -4.90 -14.44
N ASN A 49 14.59 -4.36 -14.31
CA ASN A 49 15.30 -3.64 -15.38
C ASN A 49 14.50 -2.43 -15.90
N SER A 50 13.64 -1.87 -15.06
CA SER A 50 12.95 -0.63 -15.40
C SER A 50 13.87 0.57 -15.16
N THR A 51 13.77 1.59 -16.02
CA THR A 51 14.48 2.85 -15.84
C THR A 51 13.69 3.86 -15.02
N VAL A 52 12.42 3.56 -14.73
CA VAL A 52 11.56 4.46 -13.95
C VAL A 52 12.07 4.53 -12.51
N ARG A 53 12.07 5.76 -11.95
CA ARG A 53 12.42 6.00 -10.55
C ARG A 53 11.49 7.06 -9.99
N TYR A 54 11.18 6.94 -8.70
CA TYR A 54 10.34 7.92 -7.99
C TYR A 54 11.17 8.66 -6.94
N SER A 55 10.74 9.87 -6.63
CA SER A 55 11.31 10.70 -5.57
C SER A 55 10.27 10.95 -4.48
N THR A 56 10.70 11.51 -3.35
CA THR A 56 9.78 11.84 -2.25
C THR A 56 8.73 12.87 -2.67
N ALA A 57 9.05 13.75 -3.62
CA ALA A 57 8.07 14.69 -4.15
C ALA A 57 6.92 13.99 -4.88
N ASP A 58 7.17 12.83 -5.46
CA ASP A 58 6.15 12.07 -6.20
C ASP A 58 5.05 11.54 -5.29
N ALA A 59 5.31 11.41 -3.99
CA ALA A 59 4.29 11.00 -3.02
C ALA A 59 3.13 12.01 -2.94
N LYS A 60 3.35 13.25 -3.35
CA LYS A 60 2.34 14.32 -3.34
C LYS A 60 1.63 14.47 -4.68
N ASP A 61 2.03 13.72 -5.69
CA ASP A 61 1.36 13.68 -6.99
C ASP A 61 0.35 12.53 -6.96
N LEU A 62 -0.91 12.82 -7.22
CA LEU A 62 -1.98 11.82 -7.06
C LEU A 62 -1.75 10.59 -7.93
N ARG A 63 -1.42 10.79 -9.22
CA ARG A 63 -1.19 9.67 -10.13
C ARG A 63 0.04 8.87 -9.75
N LYS A 64 1.15 9.56 -9.48
CA LYS A 64 2.41 8.89 -9.14
C LYS A 64 2.33 8.18 -7.79
N SER A 65 1.62 8.75 -6.81
CA SER A 65 1.44 8.10 -5.52
C SER A 65 0.68 6.78 -5.66
N HIS A 66 -0.31 6.73 -6.55
CA HIS A 66 -1.02 5.49 -6.84
C HIS A 66 -0.11 4.47 -7.53
N GLU A 67 0.72 4.91 -8.47
CA GLU A 67 1.70 4.03 -9.13
C GLU A 67 2.64 3.41 -8.10
N ILE A 68 3.19 4.24 -7.21
CA ILE A 68 4.08 3.77 -6.14
C ILE A 68 3.39 2.72 -5.28
N ALA A 69 2.17 3.01 -4.82
CA ALA A 69 1.41 2.11 -3.97
C ALA A 69 1.12 0.77 -4.66
N VAL A 70 0.73 0.79 -5.93
CA VAL A 70 0.44 -0.43 -6.68
C VAL A 70 1.70 -1.28 -6.85
N ILE A 71 2.83 -0.67 -7.21
CA ILE A 71 4.09 -1.40 -7.37
C ILE A 71 4.51 -2.05 -6.05
N TYR A 72 4.49 -1.27 -4.97
CA TYR A 72 4.90 -1.73 -3.65
C TYR A 72 4.01 -2.89 -3.16
N LEU A 73 2.70 -2.69 -3.17
CA LEU A 73 1.76 -3.67 -2.64
C LEU A 73 1.67 -4.91 -3.51
N THR A 74 1.69 -4.79 -4.82
CA THR A 74 1.67 -5.95 -5.71
C THR A 74 2.88 -6.84 -5.46
N TYR A 75 4.07 -6.24 -5.37
CA TYR A 75 5.29 -7.00 -5.12
C TYR A 75 5.23 -7.74 -3.79
N TRP A 76 4.90 -7.03 -2.69
CA TRP A 76 4.95 -7.62 -1.37
C TRP A 76 3.80 -8.59 -1.09
N VAL A 77 2.60 -8.32 -1.61
CA VAL A 77 1.49 -9.25 -1.48
C VAL A 77 1.81 -10.56 -2.19
N GLU A 78 2.34 -10.49 -3.41
CA GLU A 78 2.71 -11.69 -4.16
C GLU A 78 3.81 -12.46 -3.42
N PHE A 79 4.84 -11.76 -2.94
CA PHE A 79 5.93 -12.39 -2.21
C PHE A 79 5.42 -13.10 -0.95
N ILE A 80 4.63 -12.41 -0.15
CA ILE A 80 4.13 -12.95 1.11
C ILE A 80 3.19 -14.13 0.86
N ARG A 81 2.32 -14.04 -0.12
CA ARG A 81 1.39 -15.14 -0.43
C ARG A 81 2.12 -16.40 -0.94
N ARG A 82 3.23 -16.23 -1.66
CA ARG A 82 4.03 -17.38 -2.08
C ARG A 82 4.73 -18.06 -0.91
N ASN A 83 5.10 -17.31 0.11
CA ASN A 83 5.95 -17.78 1.21
C ASN A 83 5.18 -18.04 2.52
N ASP A 84 3.90 -17.69 2.58
CA ASP A 84 3.11 -17.81 3.81
C ASP A 84 1.71 -18.31 3.47
N ARG A 85 1.43 -19.55 3.90
CA ARG A 85 0.15 -20.18 3.66
C ARG A 85 -1.02 -19.39 4.26
N SER A 86 -0.82 -18.81 5.44
CA SER A 86 -1.89 -18.05 6.11
C SER A 86 -2.30 -16.82 5.29
N ALA A 87 -1.37 -16.24 4.54
CA ALA A 87 -1.68 -15.12 3.66
C ALA A 87 -2.59 -15.53 2.49
N ARG A 88 -2.41 -16.75 1.97
CA ARG A 88 -3.23 -17.25 0.86
C ARG A 88 -4.68 -17.50 1.28
N ALA A 89 -4.92 -17.73 2.56
CA ALA A 89 -6.26 -17.94 3.09
C ALA A 89 -7.02 -16.63 3.32
N LYS A 90 -6.35 -15.48 3.22
CA LYS A 90 -6.94 -14.18 3.47
C LYS A 90 -7.25 -13.45 2.16
N ASP A 91 -8.20 -12.52 2.25
CA ASP A 91 -8.48 -11.58 1.18
C ASP A 91 -7.20 -10.82 0.83
N VAL A 92 -6.89 -10.70 -0.45
CA VAL A 92 -5.74 -9.92 -0.94
C VAL A 92 -5.76 -8.50 -0.39
N ARG A 93 -6.94 -7.90 -0.29
CA ARG A 93 -7.10 -6.54 0.20
C ARG A 93 -6.73 -6.42 1.69
N GLU A 94 -7.02 -7.46 2.47
CA GLU A 94 -6.61 -7.51 3.87
C GLU A 94 -5.09 -7.57 3.99
N VAL A 95 -4.46 -8.48 3.26
CA VAL A 95 -2.99 -8.62 3.28
C VAL A 95 -2.33 -7.31 2.85
N ALA A 96 -2.81 -6.72 1.77
CA ALA A 96 -2.28 -5.45 1.27
C ALA A 96 -2.41 -4.32 2.31
N SER A 97 -3.57 -4.22 2.96
CA SER A 97 -3.81 -3.18 3.97
C SER A 97 -2.88 -3.33 5.17
N ARG A 98 -2.69 -4.57 5.64
CA ARG A 98 -1.78 -4.86 6.75
C ARG A 98 -0.34 -4.52 6.41
N ILE A 99 0.09 -4.86 5.20
CA ILE A 99 1.44 -4.51 4.71
C ILE A 99 1.61 -2.99 4.63
N TRP A 100 0.59 -2.28 4.14
CA TRP A 100 0.66 -0.83 4.03
C TRP A 100 0.94 -0.15 5.36
N HIS A 101 0.26 -0.61 6.40
CA HIS A 101 0.40 -0.01 7.73
C HIS A 101 1.62 -0.51 8.51
N ARG A 102 1.91 -1.81 8.44
CA ARG A 102 2.94 -2.44 9.30
C ARG A 102 4.22 -2.84 8.58
N GLY A 103 4.21 -2.80 7.25
CA GLY A 103 5.32 -3.30 6.46
C GLY A 103 5.24 -4.81 6.26
N PRO A 104 6.05 -5.36 5.33
CA PRO A 104 5.97 -6.78 4.98
C PRO A 104 6.44 -7.72 6.09
N ARG A 105 7.25 -7.26 7.02
CA ARG A 105 7.74 -8.10 8.13
C ARG A 105 6.70 -8.29 9.24
N ASN A 106 5.88 -7.27 9.48
CA ASN A 106 4.98 -7.24 10.65
C ASN A 106 3.50 -7.26 10.25
N TRP A 107 3.20 -7.71 9.04
CA TRP A 107 1.83 -7.65 8.52
C TRP A 107 0.83 -8.47 9.34
N LYS A 108 1.30 -9.48 10.08
CA LYS A 108 0.42 -10.36 10.88
C LYS A 108 0.08 -9.82 12.25
N ASP A 109 0.71 -8.74 12.71
CA ASP A 109 0.51 -8.29 14.08
C ASP A 109 -0.88 -7.68 14.31
N SER A 110 -1.21 -7.49 15.59
CA SER A 110 -2.53 -6.98 15.98
C SER A 110 -2.83 -5.58 15.47
N MET A 111 -1.80 -4.75 15.29
CA MET A 111 -1.97 -3.40 14.75
C MET A 111 -2.42 -3.46 13.29
N GLY A 112 -1.91 -4.43 12.53
CA GLY A 112 -2.37 -4.66 11.17
C GLY A 112 -3.83 -5.04 11.11
N ALA A 113 -4.30 -5.87 12.05
CA ALA A 113 -5.71 -6.25 12.12
C ALA A 113 -6.61 -5.05 12.42
N ILE A 114 -6.17 -4.17 13.32
CA ILE A 114 -6.91 -2.94 13.65
C ILE A 114 -7.00 -2.03 12.42
N TYR A 115 -5.90 -1.88 11.71
CA TYR A 115 -5.85 -1.07 10.49
C TYR A 115 -6.79 -1.62 9.41
N TRP A 116 -6.74 -2.93 9.19
CA TRP A 116 -7.65 -3.57 8.23
C TRP A 116 -9.11 -3.31 8.56
N ALA A 117 -9.48 -3.38 9.84
CA ALA A 117 -10.84 -3.09 10.24
C ALA A 117 -11.27 -1.66 9.84
N LYS A 118 -10.36 -0.70 9.94
CA LYS A 118 -10.61 0.69 9.51
C LYS A 118 -10.77 0.79 7.99
N VAL A 119 -9.87 0.18 7.24
CA VAL A 119 -9.92 0.19 5.77
C VAL A 119 -11.20 -0.46 5.28
N ARG A 120 -11.54 -1.61 5.84
CA ARG A 120 -12.72 -2.39 5.44
C ARG A 120 -14.01 -1.61 5.54
N ARG A 121 -14.15 -0.75 6.54
CA ARG A 121 -15.34 0.10 6.71
C ARG A 121 -15.59 0.99 5.49
N HIS A 122 -14.54 1.42 4.82
CA HIS A 122 -14.63 2.26 3.65
C HIS A 122 -14.86 1.47 2.35
N LEU A 123 -14.66 0.15 2.39
CA LEU A 123 -14.92 -0.69 1.23
C LEU A 123 -16.40 -1.04 1.08
N ASP A 124 -17.11 -1.12 2.20
CA ASP A 124 -18.51 -1.52 2.22
C ASP A 124 -19.45 -0.35 1.93
N ASP A 125 -18.89 0.84 1.77
CA ASP A 125 -19.64 2.03 1.40
C ASP A 125 -19.76 2.12 -0.12
#